data_148762e564d49326806e5bce1a607a67
#
_entry.id   148762e564d49326806e5bce1a607a67
#
_cell.length_a   1.000
_cell.length_b   1.000
_cell.length_c   1.000
_cell.angle_alpha   90.00
_cell.angle_beta   90.00
_cell.angle_gamma   90.00
#
_symmetry.space_group_name_H-M   'P 1'
#
loop_
_entity.id
_entity.type
_entity.pdbx_description
1 polymer ?
#
loop_
_entity_poly.entity_id
_entity_poly.type
_entity_poly.pdbx_seq_one_letter_code
_entity_poly.pdbx_strand_id
1 'polypeptide(L)'
;MFNYGYFSFDSKQSLMEKAAEYWNPGKVNFWTDAGTPMVVDRREGYFLYDMSGKRLIDLHLNGGTYNFGHRHPELVEVLKSGLDYFDMGNHWFPSVARAAFAEQLVKTAPHTKYAIFGAGGAEAVEIALKTARYATKRKKIVSIIKGYHGHSGLSVATGDERFSKIFLADNPDEFIQVPF
;
A
#
# COMPACT_ATOMS: atom_id res chain seq x y z
N MET A 1 19.04 -11.88 14.43
CA MET A 1 18.53 -12.22 13.10
C MET A 1 17.13 -12.81 13.28
N PHE A 2 16.13 -12.34 12.53
CA PHE A 2 14.78 -12.91 12.61
C PHE A 2 14.81 -14.31 12.00
N ASN A 3 14.29 -15.29 12.72
CA ASN A 3 14.23 -16.67 12.24
C ASN A 3 12.94 -16.86 11.42
N TYR A 4 13.06 -17.02 10.12
CA TYR A 4 11.95 -17.31 9.21
C TYR A 4 11.55 -18.80 9.19
N GLY A 5 12.01 -19.61 10.14
CA GLY A 5 11.73 -21.04 10.20
C GLY A 5 12.43 -21.80 9.06
N TYR A 6 11.66 -22.27 8.08
CA TYR A 6 12.20 -23.03 6.94
C TYR A 6 12.94 -22.18 5.89
N PHE A 7 12.90 -20.86 6.00
CA PHE A 7 13.54 -19.96 5.06
C PHE A 7 14.80 -19.37 5.67
N SER A 8 15.96 -19.83 5.20
CA SER A 8 17.24 -19.24 5.51
C SER A 8 17.98 -18.86 4.22
N PHE A 9 18.70 -17.77 4.28
CA PHE A 9 19.56 -17.32 3.19
C PHE A 9 20.96 -17.15 3.73
N ASP A 10 21.91 -17.89 3.17
CA ASP A 10 23.29 -17.91 3.65
C ASP A 10 24.03 -16.62 3.32
N SER A 11 23.54 -15.89 2.32
CA SER A 11 24.14 -14.63 1.90
C SER A 11 23.09 -13.72 1.25
N LYS A 12 23.43 -12.44 1.18
CA LYS A 12 22.68 -11.45 0.41
C LYS A 12 22.56 -11.83 -1.06
N GLN A 13 23.64 -12.38 -1.65
CA GLN A 13 23.66 -12.81 -3.03
C GLN A 13 22.64 -13.93 -3.28
N SER A 14 22.64 -14.96 -2.43
CA SER A 14 21.68 -16.07 -2.50
C SER A 14 20.24 -15.59 -2.39
N LEU A 15 19.96 -14.62 -1.52
CA LEU A 15 18.63 -14.01 -1.43
C LEU A 15 18.26 -13.25 -2.70
N MET A 16 19.16 -12.45 -3.26
CA MET A 16 18.90 -11.71 -4.49
C MET A 16 18.63 -12.62 -5.68
N GLU A 17 19.36 -13.73 -5.81
CA GLU A 17 19.12 -14.76 -6.83
C GLU A 17 17.72 -15.36 -6.67
N LYS A 18 17.33 -15.76 -5.46
CA LYS A 18 15.98 -16.25 -5.16
C LYS A 18 14.90 -15.20 -5.42
N ALA A 19 15.15 -13.95 -5.07
CA ALA A 19 14.23 -12.86 -5.33
C ALA A 19 14.05 -12.60 -6.84
N ALA A 20 15.10 -12.72 -7.63
CA ALA A 20 15.02 -12.64 -9.08
C ALA A 20 14.27 -13.83 -9.70
N GLU A 21 14.53 -15.03 -9.17
CA GLU A 21 13.91 -16.26 -9.66
C GLU A 21 12.40 -16.34 -9.36
N TYR A 22 12.00 -16.02 -8.12
CA TYR A 22 10.66 -16.33 -7.63
C TYR A 22 9.79 -15.12 -7.31
N TRP A 23 10.36 -13.93 -7.17
CA TRP A 23 9.59 -12.75 -6.82
C TRP A 23 9.49 -11.75 -7.97
N ASN A 24 10.57 -11.05 -8.32
CA ASN A 24 10.52 -10.00 -9.34
C ASN A 24 11.91 -9.69 -9.91
N PRO A 25 12.29 -10.31 -11.04
CA PRO A 25 13.58 -10.06 -11.67
C PRO A 25 13.76 -8.58 -12.08
N GLY A 26 12.71 -7.93 -12.56
CA GLY A 26 12.77 -6.52 -12.96
C GLY A 26 13.11 -5.58 -11.80
N LYS A 27 12.58 -5.84 -10.61
CA LYS A 27 12.91 -5.05 -9.41
C LYS A 27 14.35 -5.30 -8.94
N VAL A 28 14.78 -6.55 -8.94
CA VAL A 28 16.16 -6.91 -8.56
C VAL A 28 17.17 -6.25 -9.50
N ASN A 29 16.96 -6.38 -10.80
CA ASN A 29 17.83 -5.80 -11.83
C ASN A 29 17.84 -4.27 -11.74
N PHE A 30 16.68 -3.64 -11.62
CA PHE A 30 16.57 -2.18 -11.49
C PHE A 30 17.45 -1.62 -10.37
N TRP A 31 17.41 -2.19 -9.18
CA TRP A 31 18.22 -1.71 -8.06
C TRP A 31 19.69 -2.08 -8.16
N THR A 32 19.99 -3.20 -8.81
CA THR A 32 21.37 -3.61 -9.11
C THR A 32 22.02 -2.65 -10.09
N ASP A 33 21.34 -2.35 -11.19
CA ASP A 33 21.81 -1.45 -12.25
C ASP A 33 21.93 0.00 -11.75
N ALA A 34 21.05 0.38 -10.82
CA ALA A 34 21.14 1.67 -10.13
C ALA A 34 22.29 1.77 -9.12
N GLY A 35 23.12 0.73 -8.99
CA GLY A 35 24.24 0.70 -8.04
C GLY A 35 23.82 0.60 -6.57
N THR A 36 22.56 0.22 -6.32
CA THR A 36 22.01 0.14 -4.97
C THR A 36 21.36 -1.22 -4.74
N PRO A 37 22.11 -2.33 -4.87
CA PRO A 37 21.59 -3.67 -4.62
C PRO A 37 21.33 -3.87 -3.13
N MET A 38 20.15 -3.51 -2.67
CA MET A 38 19.78 -3.53 -1.27
C MET A 38 18.81 -4.66 -0.97
N VAL A 39 19.08 -5.38 0.11
CA VAL A 39 18.16 -6.34 0.71
C VAL A 39 17.81 -5.85 2.10
N VAL A 40 16.57 -5.44 2.29
CA VAL A 40 16.11 -4.93 3.58
C VAL A 40 16.00 -6.07 4.60
N ASP A 41 16.86 -6.06 5.60
CA ASP A 41 16.84 -6.99 6.73
C ASP A 41 16.00 -6.45 7.89
N ARG A 42 16.22 -5.19 8.25
CA ARG A 42 15.56 -4.54 9.38
C ARG A 42 15.15 -3.10 9.04
N ARG A 43 14.08 -2.65 9.68
CA ARG A 43 13.60 -1.27 9.60
C ARG A 43 13.34 -0.75 11.00
N GLU A 44 13.68 0.53 11.27
CA GLU A 44 13.49 1.15 12.57
C GLU A 44 13.48 2.67 12.46
N GLY A 45 12.48 3.34 13.00
CA GLY A 45 12.32 4.77 12.86
C GLY A 45 12.28 5.18 11.39
N TYR A 46 13.24 5.98 10.96
CA TYR A 46 13.40 6.39 9.56
C TYR A 46 14.59 5.71 8.86
N PHE A 47 15.05 4.59 9.41
CA PHE A 47 16.18 3.85 8.84
C PHE A 47 15.77 2.51 8.23
N LEU A 48 16.44 2.19 7.12
CA LEU A 48 16.49 0.85 6.54
C LEU A 48 17.88 0.28 6.79
N TYR A 49 17.94 -0.99 7.14
CA TYR A 49 19.19 -1.72 7.33
C TYR A 49 19.23 -2.86 6.33
N ASP A 50 20.32 -2.89 5.57
CA ASP A 50 20.59 -3.96 4.61
C ASP A 50 21.18 -5.19 5.32
N MET A 51 21.05 -6.37 4.72
CA MET A 51 21.68 -7.61 5.23
C MET A 51 23.20 -7.50 5.41
N SER A 52 23.87 -6.64 4.67
CA SER A 52 25.30 -6.36 4.83
C SER A 52 25.63 -5.35 5.94
N GLY A 53 24.64 -4.94 6.72
CA GLY A 53 24.79 -3.94 7.79
C GLY A 53 24.79 -2.48 7.33
N LYS A 54 24.68 -2.20 6.03
CA LYS A 54 24.57 -0.83 5.52
C LYS A 54 23.27 -0.20 6.01
N ARG A 55 23.35 1.01 6.57
CA ARG A 55 22.21 1.80 7.02
C ARG A 55 21.90 2.92 6.03
N LEU A 56 20.64 3.06 5.68
CA LEU A 56 20.13 4.14 4.82
C LEU A 56 19.00 4.89 5.52
N ILE A 57 18.85 6.16 5.20
CA ILE A 57 17.67 6.95 5.60
C ILE A 57 16.59 6.68 4.57
N ASP A 58 15.40 6.32 5.03
CA ASP A 58 14.23 6.12 4.19
C ASP A 58 13.45 7.44 4.06
N LEU A 59 13.68 8.16 2.97
CA LEU A 59 12.96 9.38 2.64
C LEU A 59 11.64 9.12 1.89
N HIS A 60 11.38 7.87 1.51
CA HIS A 60 10.16 7.50 0.79
C HIS A 60 9.04 7.02 1.73
N LEU A 61 9.40 6.34 2.83
CA LEU A 61 8.48 5.78 3.84
C LEU A 61 7.30 5.02 3.21
N ASN A 62 7.57 4.31 2.12
CA ASN A 62 6.57 3.60 1.32
C ASN A 62 5.40 4.50 0.88
N GLY A 63 5.73 5.65 0.29
CA GLY A 63 4.72 6.63 -0.14
C GLY A 63 3.92 7.27 1.01
N GLY A 64 4.53 7.38 2.19
CA GLY A 64 3.91 7.97 3.37
C GLY A 64 3.17 6.99 4.29
N THR A 65 3.16 5.70 3.98
CA THR A 65 2.53 4.68 4.85
C THR A 65 3.17 4.64 6.24
N TYR A 66 4.48 4.89 6.33
CA TYR A 66 5.23 4.85 7.58
C TYR A 66 5.54 6.25 8.14
N ASN A 67 4.60 7.19 8.06
CA ASN A 67 4.80 8.57 8.53
C ASN A 67 5.14 8.69 10.02
N PHE A 68 4.77 7.71 10.84
CA PHE A 68 5.19 7.61 12.25
C PHE A 68 6.56 6.94 12.43
N GLY A 69 7.21 6.58 11.33
CA GLY A 69 8.42 5.79 11.32
C GLY A 69 8.16 4.28 11.29
N HIS A 70 9.19 3.55 10.86
CA HIS A 70 9.15 2.08 10.84
C HIS A 70 9.09 1.52 12.26
N ARG A 71 8.22 0.55 12.48
CA ARG A 71 8.08 -0.17 13.75
C ARG A 71 7.85 0.77 14.94
N HIS A 72 7.01 1.78 14.78
CA HIS A 72 6.65 2.65 15.89
C HIS A 72 6.22 1.83 17.10
N PRO A 73 6.87 1.96 18.27
CA PRO A 73 6.71 1.02 19.38
C PRO A 73 5.26 0.92 19.88
N GLU A 74 4.58 2.04 20.02
CA GLU A 74 3.18 2.06 20.48
C GLU A 74 2.25 1.36 19.46
N LEU A 75 2.45 1.58 18.15
CA LEU A 75 1.65 0.92 17.12
C LEU A 75 1.90 -0.60 17.08
N VAL A 76 3.16 -1.01 17.27
CA VAL A 76 3.51 -2.43 17.35
C VAL A 76 2.85 -3.09 18.56
N GLU A 77 2.84 -2.41 19.70
CA GLU A 77 2.21 -2.93 20.92
C GLU A 77 0.69 -3.05 20.79
N VAL A 78 0.04 -2.03 20.22
CA VAL A 78 -1.41 -2.08 19.94
C VAL A 78 -1.76 -3.25 18.99
N LEU A 79 -0.93 -3.49 17.94
CA LEU A 79 -1.15 -4.62 17.04
C LEU A 79 -1.01 -5.96 17.76
N LYS A 80 0.01 -6.14 18.61
CA LYS A 80 0.19 -7.35 19.40
C LYS A 80 -1.00 -7.61 20.32
N SER A 81 -1.38 -6.60 21.10
CA SER A 81 -2.53 -6.67 22.00
C SER A 81 -3.83 -6.95 21.25
N GLY A 82 -3.97 -6.39 20.04
CA GLY A 82 -5.11 -6.65 19.17
C GLY A 82 -5.17 -8.11 18.71
N LEU A 83 -4.03 -8.70 18.34
CA LEU A 83 -3.94 -10.09 17.91
C LEU A 83 -4.19 -11.09 19.06
N ASP A 84 -3.90 -10.72 20.30
CA ASP A 84 -4.22 -11.54 21.46
C ASP A 84 -5.73 -11.57 21.79
N TYR A 85 -6.50 -10.63 21.26
CA TYR A 85 -7.93 -10.49 21.55
C TYR A 85 -8.85 -10.65 20.33
N PHE A 86 -8.43 -10.17 19.17
CA PHE A 86 -9.20 -10.25 17.93
C PHE A 86 -8.53 -11.21 16.96
N ASP A 87 -9.35 -11.87 16.15
CA ASP A 87 -8.86 -12.61 14.99
C ASP A 87 -8.53 -11.65 13.83
N MET A 88 -7.70 -12.12 12.92
CA MET A 88 -7.43 -11.44 11.64
C MET A 88 -8.48 -11.82 10.62
N GLY A 89 -9.14 -10.82 10.05
CA GLY A 89 -10.09 -11.05 8.99
C GLY A 89 -11.33 -10.19 9.09
N ASN A 90 -12.23 -10.41 8.15
CA ASN A 90 -13.50 -9.71 8.05
C ASN A 90 -14.67 -10.67 8.30
N HIS A 91 -15.73 -10.15 8.89
CA HIS A 91 -16.98 -10.85 9.05
C HIS A 91 -18.16 -9.89 8.87
N TRP A 92 -19.34 -10.43 8.70
CA TRP A 92 -20.57 -9.68 8.42
C TRP A 92 -21.11 -8.89 9.61
N PHE A 93 -20.73 -9.26 10.82
CA PHE A 93 -21.24 -8.61 12.03
C PHE A 93 -20.48 -7.33 12.37
N PRO A 94 -21.10 -6.35 13.03
CA PRO A 94 -20.39 -5.23 13.62
C PRO A 94 -19.31 -5.72 14.61
N SER A 95 -18.19 -5.03 14.63
CA SER A 95 -17.13 -5.29 15.61
C SER A 95 -16.80 -4.02 16.41
N VAL A 96 -16.37 -4.20 17.66
CA VAL A 96 -16.02 -3.11 18.56
C VAL A 96 -14.92 -2.23 17.94
N ALA A 97 -13.85 -2.85 17.46
CA ALA A 97 -12.71 -2.12 16.88
C ALA A 97 -13.12 -1.32 15.63
N ARG A 98 -13.94 -1.91 14.74
CA ARG A 98 -14.40 -1.22 13.54
C ARG A 98 -15.33 -0.06 13.87
N ALA A 99 -16.24 -0.23 14.81
CA ALA A 99 -17.16 0.83 15.23
C ALA A 99 -16.40 1.99 15.89
N ALA A 100 -15.49 1.69 16.81
CA ALA A 100 -14.66 2.70 17.47
C ALA A 100 -13.79 3.46 16.49
N PHE A 101 -13.15 2.77 15.54
CA PHE A 101 -12.32 3.40 14.52
C PHE A 101 -13.15 4.28 13.57
N ALA A 102 -14.31 3.80 13.12
CA ALA A 102 -15.23 4.58 12.29
C ALA A 102 -15.67 5.87 12.99
N GLU A 103 -16.01 5.79 14.28
CA GLU A 103 -16.38 6.96 15.08
C GLU A 103 -15.26 8.01 15.13
N GLN A 104 -14.01 7.59 15.38
CA GLN A 104 -12.88 8.52 15.43
C GLN A 104 -12.61 9.14 14.04
N LEU A 105 -12.65 8.37 12.97
CA LEU A 105 -12.48 8.90 11.61
C LEU A 105 -13.53 9.94 11.25
N VAL A 106 -14.79 9.68 11.52
CA VAL A 106 -15.88 10.62 11.24
C VAL A 106 -15.72 11.92 12.02
N LYS A 107 -15.23 11.86 13.27
CA LYS A 107 -14.92 13.07 14.07
C LYS A 107 -13.83 13.94 13.44
N THR A 108 -12.87 13.34 12.73
CA THR A 108 -11.81 14.10 12.01
C THR A 108 -12.26 14.66 10.67
N ALA A 109 -13.41 14.23 10.16
CA ALA A 109 -13.95 14.64 8.88
C ALA A 109 -15.43 15.06 9.02
N PRO A 110 -15.70 16.28 9.50
CA PRO A 110 -17.03 16.71 9.98
C PRO A 110 -18.12 16.74 8.90
N HIS A 111 -17.74 16.66 7.62
CA HIS A 111 -18.70 16.56 6.49
C HIS A 111 -19.02 15.12 6.09
N THR A 112 -18.44 14.13 6.76
CA THR A 112 -18.71 12.73 6.53
C THR A 112 -19.60 12.18 7.64
N LYS A 113 -20.44 11.20 7.30
CA LYS A 113 -21.35 10.55 8.25
C LYS A 113 -20.98 9.10 8.50
N TYR A 114 -20.34 8.46 7.52
CA TYR A 114 -20.02 7.05 7.55
C TYR A 114 -18.59 6.83 7.06
N ALA A 115 -17.94 5.79 7.57
CA ALA A 115 -16.66 5.29 7.09
C ALA A 115 -16.83 3.87 6.52
N ILE A 116 -16.30 3.64 5.33
CA ILE A 116 -16.24 2.31 4.70
C ILE A 116 -14.78 1.92 4.60
N PHE A 117 -14.45 0.72 5.06
CA PHE A 117 -13.08 0.23 5.10
C PHE A 117 -12.80 -0.74 3.95
N GLY A 118 -11.65 -0.55 3.29
CA GLY A 118 -11.03 -1.48 2.36
C GLY A 118 -9.73 -2.03 2.93
N ALA A 119 -9.22 -3.09 2.35
CA ALA A 119 -7.95 -3.71 2.76
C ALA A 119 -6.72 -2.90 2.34
N GLY A 120 -6.87 -1.98 1.40
CA GLY A 120 -5.79 -1.13 0.92
C GLY A 120 -6.29 0.09 0.15
N GLY A 121 -5.36 1.02 -0.16
CA GLY A 121 -5.70 2.27 -0.84
C GLY A 121 -6.39 2.08 -2.19
N ALA A 122 -5.93 1.13 -3.01
CA ALA A 122 -6.57 0.84 -4.29
C ALA A 122 -8.02 0.38 -4.12
N GLU A 123 -8.29 -0.48 -3.15
CA GLU A 123 -9.64 -0.94 -2.86
C GLU A 123 -10.52 0.20 -2.33
N ALA A 124 -9.99 1.06 -1.47
CA ALA A 124 -10.71 2.24 -1.00
C ALA A 124 -11.09 3.17 -2.16
N VAL A 125 -10.19 3.38 -3.13
CA VAL A 125 -10.50 4.13 -4.36
C VAL A 125 -11.57 3.42 -5.19
N GLU A 126 -11.51 2.09 -5.35
CA GLU A 126 -12.55 1.32 -6.04
C GLU A 126 -13.93 1.53 -5.40
N ILE A 127 -14.00 1.47 -4.07
CA ILE A 127 -15.23 1.69 -3.30
C ILE A 127 -15.75 3.11 -3.54
N ALA A 128 -14.87 4.12 -3.48
CA ALA A 128 -15.24 5.51 -3.70
C ALA A 128 -15.81 5.74 -5.12
N LEU A 129 -15.13 5.22 -6.15
CA LEU A 129 -15.57 5.35 -7.55
C LEU A 129 -16.89 4.65 -7.81
N LYS A 130 -17.08 3.44 -7.29
CA LYS A 130 -18.35 2.70 -7.38
C LYS A 130 -19.47 3.44 -6.65
N THR A 131 -19.19 3.98 -5.47
CA THR A 131 -20.16 4.77 -4.68
C THR A 131 -20.56 6.04 -5.42
N ALA A 132 -19.60 6.76 -5.99
CA ALA A 132 -19.85 7.96 -6.79
C ALA A 132 -20.74 7.65 -8.00
N ARG A 133 -20.44 6.60 -8.76
CA ARG A 133 -21.26 6.14 -9.90
C ARG A 133 -22.66 5.72 -9.46
N TYR A 134 -22.75 4.99 -8.37
CA TYR A 134 -24.06 4.57 -7.83
C TYR A 134 -24.94 5.75 -7.41
N ALA A 135 -24.36 6.69 -6.68
CA ALA A 135 -25.08 7.87 -6.18
C ALA A 135 -25.49 8.84 -7.29
N THR A 136 -24.60 9.09 -8.25
CA THR A 136 -24.82 10.08 -9.30
C THR A 136 -25.49 9.54 -10.56
N LYS A 137 -25.50 8.22 -10.73
CA LYS A 137 -25.89 7.52 -11.97
C LYS A 137 -25.07 7.94 -13.21
N ARG A 138 -23.90 8.51 -12.99
CA ARG A 138 -22.97 8.95 -14.04
C ARG A 138 -21.82 7.95 -14.14
N LYS A 139 -21.37 7.66 -15.37
CA LYS A 139 -20.26 6.75 -15.64
C LYS A 139 -18.90 7.44 -15.64
N LYS A 140 -18.86 8.68 -16.12
CA LYS A 140 -17.60 9.40 -16.33
C LYS A 140 -16.95 9.79 -15.02
N ILE A 141 -15.64 9.56 -14.96
CA ILE A 141 -14.76 9.97 -13.87
C ILE A 141 -13.75 10.97 -14.42
N VAL A 142 -13.55 12.05 -13.70
CA VAL A 142 -12.54 13.05 -14.01
C VAL A 142 -11.44 12.93 -12.97
N SER A 143 -10.19 12.88 -13.42
CA SER A 143 -9.01 12.82 -12.56
C SER A 143 -7.91 13.76 -13.05
N ILE A 144 -6.89 13.97 -12.22
CA ILE A 144 -5.76 14.83 -12.55
C ILE A 144 -4.65 13.98 -13.20
N ILE A 145 -4.03 14.49 -14.26
CA ILE A 145 -2.88 13.86 -14.92
C ILE A 145 -1.77 13.60 -13.90
N LYS A 146 -1.02 12.51 -14.10
CA LYS A 146 0.05 12.04 -13.21
C LYS A 146 -0.43 11.62 -11.81
N GLY A 147 -1.75 11.53 -11.57
CA GLY A 147 -2.29 11.01 -10.33
C GLY A 147 -2.03 9.50 -10.19
N TYR A 148 -1.75 9.06 -8.97
CA TYR A 148 -1.65 7.64 -8.64
C TYR A 148 -2.80 7.24 -7.72
N HIS A 149 -3.60 6.27 -8.15
CA HIS A 149 -4.81 5.84 -7.44
C HIS A 149 -4.84 4.36 -7.12
N GLY A 150 -3.82 3.61 -7.50
CA GLY A 150 -3.72 2.17 -7.31
C GLY A 150 -3.60 1.40 -8.62
N HIS A 151 -3.51 0.07 -8.51
CA HIS A 151 -3.32 -0.83 -9.64
C HIS A 151 -4.47 -1.84 -9.84
N SER A 152 -5.61 -1.62 -9.22
CA SER A 152 -6.81 -2.43 -9.47
C SER A 152 -7.77 -1.73 -10.44
N GLY A 153 -8.66 -2.46 -11.05
CA GLY A 153 -9.70 -2.10 -11.99
C GLY A 153 -9.92 -0.61 -12.30
N LEU A 154 -10.90 0.01 -11.65
CA LEU A 154 -11.21 1.42 -11.87
C LEU A 154 -10.11 2.37 -11.37
N SER A 155 -9.37 1.97 -10.33
CA SER A 155 -8.32 2.81 -9.76
C SER A 155 -7.15 2.99 -10.73
N VAL A 156 -6.73 1.94 -11.46
CA VAL A 156 -5.69 2.06 -12.48
C VAL A 156 -6.17 2.85 -13.69
N ALA A 157 -7.43 2.66 -14.10
CA ALA A 157 -8.03 3.41 -15.20
C ALA A 157 -8.17 4.92 -14.90
N THR A 158 -8.35 5.28 -13.63
CA THR A 158 -8.42 6.67 -13.17
C THR A 158 -7.03 7.31 -13.05
N GLY A 159 -5.96 6.51 -12.92
CA GLY A 159 -4.60 6.95 -12.71
C GLY A 159 -3.87 7.43 -13.97
N ASP A 160 -2.59 7.70 -13.80
CA ASP A 160 -1.69 8.17 -14.86
C ASP A 160 -1.67 7.20 -16.06
N GLU A 161 -1.64 7.75 -17.26
CA GLU A 161 -1.62 7.00 -18.53
C GLU A 161 -0.47 5.98 -18.61
N ARG A 162 0.66 6.25 -17.95
CA ARG A 162 1.79 5.31 -17.90
C ARG A 162 1.42 3.96 -17.32
N PHE A 163 0.38 3.91 -16.47
CA PHE A 163 -0.11 2.67 -15.88
C PHE A 163 -1.35 2.16 -16.61
N SER A 164 -2.33 3.02 -16.88
CA SER A 164 -3.58 2.60 -17.51
C SER A 164 -3.36 2.02 -18.90
N LYS A 165 -2.51 2.64 -19.73
CA LYS A 165 -2.20 2.16 -21.09
C LYS A 165 -1.46 0.82 -21.09
N ILE A 166 -0.46 0.65 -20.20
CA ILE A 166 0.30 -0.61 -20.11
C ILE A 166 -0.61 -1.80 -19.80
N PHE A 167 -1.60 -1.59 -18.94
CA PHE A 167 -2.54 -2.64 -18.53
C PHE A 167 -3.82 -2.67 -19.39
N LEU A 168 -3.87 -1.94 -20.50
CA LEU A 168 -5.06 -1.82 -21.37
C LEU A 168 -6.32 -1.41 -20.59
N ALA A 169 -6.15 -0.60 -19.57
CA ALA A 169 -7.21 -0.13 -18.68
C ALA A 169 -7.69 1.28 -19.01
N ASP A 170 -7.11 1.92 -20.02
CA ASP A 170 -7.55 3.21 -20.49
C ASP A 170 -8.89 3.10 -21.24
N ASN A 171 -9.83 3.91 -20.80
CA ASN A 171 -11.12 4.04 -21.47
C ASN A 171 -11.49 5.54 -21.52
N PRO A 172 -11.12 6.25 -22.60
CA PRO A 172 -11.29 7.69 -22.70
C PRO A 172 -12.77 8.14 -22.69
N ASP A 173 -13.69 7.24 -22.95
CA ASP A 173 -15.13 7.52 -22.87
C ASP A 173 -15.62 7.60 -21.43
N GLU A 174 -14.94 6.94 -20.51
CA GLU A 174 -15.32 6.87 -19.09
C GLU A 174 -14.34 7.61 -18.17
N PHE A 175 -13.04 7.63 -18.48
CA PHE A 175 -11.98 8.22 -17.65
C PHE A 175 -11.32 9.40 -18.37
N ILE A 176 -11.51 10.58 -17.83
CA ILE A 176 -11.02 11.83 -18.42
C ILE A 176 -9.96 12.41 -17.50
N GLN A 177 -8.74 12.60 -18.02
CA GLN A 177 -7.68 13.24 -17.28
C GLN A 177 -7.57 14.71 -17.67
N VAL A 178 -7.50 15.56 -16.66
CA VAL A 178 -7.36 17.02 -16.83
C VAL A 178 -6.04 17.49 -16.21
N PRO A 179 -5.42 18.55 -16.74
CA PRO A 179 -4.22 19.13 -16.14
C PRO A 179 -4.54 19.73 -14.76
N PHE A 180 -3.49 19.79 -13.93
CA PHE A 180 -3.52 20.47 -12.62
C PHE A 180 -3.16 21.94 -12.81
#